data_a489fd7afd0a6ef4b349e3038fe64109
#
_entry.id   a489fd7afd0a6ef4b349e3038fe64109
#
_cell.length_a   1.000
_cell.length_b   1.000
_cell.length_c   1.000
_cell.angle_alpha   90.00
_cell.angle_beta   90.00
_cell.angle_gamma   90.00
#
_symmetry.space_group_name_H-M   'P 1'
#
loop_
_entity.id
_entity.type
_entity.pdbx_description
1 polymer ?
#
loop_
_entity_poly.entity_id
_entity_poly.type
_entity_poly.pdbx_seq_one_letter_code
_entity_poly.pdbx_strand_id
1 'polypeptide(L)'
;MTAGALMTAEIAEQPEVLARLLATAGPSVLAVAEAIRAAAPRFVLFAARGTSDHAALYGKYLAEVRLGWAAGLASPSSMTAYGARPDLRDVLFIAVSQSGASPDLVESTTTARECGALTLAVTNNASSALASAAQLHLDVLAGPERAVAATKTYSAELLTLWMLVDALCDGDFSSAAALPDAVAACVREPS
;
A
#
# COMPACT_ATOMS: atom_id res chain seq x y z
N MET A 1 -8.13 -20.89 22.30
CA MET A 1 -8.80 -19.70 21.77
C MET A 1 -9.98 -20.16 20.91
N THR A 2 -11.13 -19.53 21.05
CA THR A 2 -12.29 -19.80 20.18
C THR A 2 -11.94 -19.46 18.72
N ALA A 3 -12.53 -20.21 17.78
CA ALA A 3 -12.37 -19.92 16.35
C ALA A 3 -12.75 -18.44 16.08
N GLY A 4 -11.93 -17.73 15.30
CA GLY A 4 -12.13 -16.32 14.96
C GLY A 4 -11.70 -15.29 16.01
N ALA A 5 -11.32 -15.69 17.24
CA ALA A 5 -10.96 -14.74 18.31
C ALA A 5 -9.82 -13.78 17.94
N LEU A 6 -8.81 -14.26 17.22
CA LEU A 6 -7.71 -13.40 16.73
C LEU A 6 -8.21 -12.36 15.74
N MET A 7 -8.99 -12.78 14.77
CA MET A 7 -9.54 -11.88 13.74
C MET A 7 -10.46 -10.83 14.39
N THR A 8 -11.33 -11.22 15.32
CA THR A 8 -12.18 -10.29 16.05
C THR A 8 -11.37 -9.25 16.81
N ALA A 9 -10.28 -9.68 17.48
CA ALA A 9 -9.40 -8.76 18.18
C ALA A 9 -8.70 -7.78 17.21
N GLU A 10 -8.18 -8.27 16.09
CA GLU A 10 -7.51 -7.46 15.09
C GLU A 10 -8.47 -6.51 14.34
N ILE A 11 -9.73 -6.90 14.14
CA ILE A 11 -10.77 -5.99 13.63
C ILE A 11 -11.00 -4.84 14.62
N ALA A 12 -11.02 -5.12 15.93
CA ALA A 12 -11.23 -4.11 16.95
C ALA A 12 -10.06 -3.12 17.07
N GLU A 13 -8.87 -3.47 16.61
CA GLU A 13 -7.70 -2.59 16.59
C GLU A 13 -7.71 -1.56 15.45
N GLN A 14 -8.56 -1.72 14.43
CA GLN A 14 -8.54 -0.85 13.23
C GLN A 14 -8.62 0.65 13.54
N PRO A 15 -9.53 1.13 14.42
CA PRO A 15 -9.61 2.57 14.71
C PRO A 15 -8.30 3.15 15.24
N GLU A 16 -7.65 2.43 16.16
CA GLU A 16 -6.38 2.86 16.75
C GLU A 16 -5.23 2.82 15.73
N VAL A 17 -5.21 1.80 14.87
CA VAL A 17 -4.23 1.70 13.77
C VAL A 17 -4.36 2.89 12.83
N LEU A 18 -5.57 3.24 12.41
CA LEU A 18 -5.82 4.36 11.50
C LEU A 18 -5.49 5.71 12.16
N ALA A 19 -5.82 5.89 13.44
CA ALA A 19 -5.47 7.10 14.19
C ALA A 19 -3.94 7.26 14.29
N ARG A 20 -3.21 6.19 14.61
CA ARG A 20 -1.74 6.17 14.66
C ARG A 20 -1.13 6.51 13.31
N LEU A 21 -1.63 5.92 12.23
CA LEU A 21 -1.14 6.17 10.88
C LEU A 21 -1.29 7.64 10.50
N LEU A 22 -2.46 8.24 10.70
CA LEU A 22 -2.71 9.68 10.46
C LEU A 22 -1.80 10.57 11.31
N ALA A 23 -1.55 10.20 12.56
CA ALA A 23 -0.73 11.00 13.47
C ALA A 23 0.77 10.95 13.15
N THR A 24 1.27 9.85 12.57
CA THR A 24 2.72 9.61 12.51
C THR A 24 3.31 9.43 11.12
N ALA A 25 2.52 8.97 10.12
CA ALA A 25 3.03 8.67 8.79
C ALA A 25 3.25 9.89 7.89
N GLY A 26 2.66 11.05 8.23
CA GLY A 26 2.69 12.25 7.39
C GLY A 26 4.08 12.59 6.84
N PRO A 27 5.14 12.73 7.66
CA PRO A 27 6.47 13.08 7.16
C PRO A 27 7.03 12.09 6.13
N SER A 28 6.86 10.79 6.33
CA SER A 28 7.33 9.76 5.39
C SER A 28 6.52 9.77 4.09
N VAL A 29 5.21 9.95 4.18
CA VAL A 29 4.33 10.04 3.01
C VAL A 29 4.68 11.26 2.16
N LEU A 30 4.90 12.43 2.79
CA LEU A 30 5.29 13.66 2.08
C LEU A 30 6.65 13.51 1.39
N ALA A 31 7.63 12.89 2.04
CA ALA A 31 8.95 12.65 1.44
C ALA A 31 8.87 11.70 0.22
N VAL A 32 8.05 10.64 0.31
CA VAL A 32 7.80 9.74 -0.82
C VAL A 32 7.05 10.46 -1.94
N ALA A 33 6.04 11.27 -1.63
CA ALA A 33 5.31 12.05 -2.63
C ALA A 33 6.25 13.04 -3.36
N GLU A 34 7.17 13.70 -2.67
CA GLU A 34 8.17 14.58 -3.27
C GLU A 34 9.10 13.81 -4.23
N ALA A 35 9.59 12.63 -3.82
CA ALA A 35 10.43 11.80 -4.69
C ALA A 35 9.67 11.34 -5.95
N ILE A 36 8.37 11.01 -5.81
CA ILE A 36 7.53 10.64 -6.96
C ILE A 36 7.29 11.84 -7.88
N ARG A 37 7.02 13.04 -7.34
CA ARG A 37 6.90 14.27 -8.16
C ARG A 37 8.17 14.57 -8.92
N ALA A 38 9.33 14.44 -8.28
CA ALA A 38 10.63 14.68 -8.91
C ALA A 38 10.91 13.71 -10.07
N ALA A 39 10.45 12.45 -9.95
CA ALA A 39 10.57 11.45 -11.01
C ALA A 39 9.56 11.65 -12.15
N ALA A 40 8.47 12.39 -11.91
CA ALA A 40 7.42 12.71 -12.89
C ALA A 40 6.92 11.49 -13.68
N PRO A 41 6.46 10.41 -13.03
CA PRO A 41 6.02 9.22 -13.74
C PRO A 41 4.80 9.50 -14.62
N ARG A 42 4.75 8.85 -15.78
CA ARG A 42 3.63 8.98 -16.73
C ARG A 42 2.58 7.88 -16.57
N PHE A 43 2.91 6.82 -15.85
CA PHE A 43 2.05 5.66 -15.64
C PHE A 43 2.33 5.05 -14.28
N VAL A 44 1.29 4.46 -13.66
CA VAL A 44 1.43 3.74 -12.39
C VAL A 44 1.04 2.27 -12.58
N LEU A 45 1.90 1.36 -12.14
CA LEU A 45 1.62 -0.06 -12.07
C LEU A 45 1.54 -0.50 -10.61
N PHE A 46 0.43 -1.09 -10.22
CA PHE A 46 0.27 -1.70 -8.90
C PHE A 46 0.47 -3.21 -8.99
N ALA A 47 1.18 -3.79 -8.03
CA ALA A 47 1.36 -5.23 -7.87
C ALA A 47 1.05 -5.63 -6.44
N ALA A 48 0.25 -6.67 -6.26
CA ALA A 48 -0.10 -7.19 -4.94
C ALA A 48 -0.49 -8.68 -5.00
N ARG A 49 -0.85 -9.25 -3.86
CA ARG A 49 -1.39 -10.61 -3.73
C ARG A 49 -2.43 -10.67 -2.62
N GLY A 50 -3.41 -11.56 -2.78
CA GLY A 50 -4.43 -11.81 -1.77
C GLY A 50 -5.28 -10.58 -1.46
N THR A 51 -5.48 -10.27 -0.18
CA THR A 51 -6.28 -9.13 0.25
C THR A 51 -5.70 -7.79 -0.21
N SER A 52 -4.37 -7.66 -0.22
CA SER A 52 -3.68 -6.45 -0.69
C SER A 52 -3.91 -6.15 -2.19
N ASP A 53 -4.35 -7.14 -2.99
CA ASP A 53 -4.71 -6.93 -4.39
C ASP A 53 -5.91 -5.98 -4.54
N HIS A 54 -6.85 -6.03 -3.60
CA HIS A 54 -7.95 -5.08 -3.54
C HIS A 54 -7.48 -3.67 -3.11
N ALA A 55 -6.46 -3.58 -2.26
CA ALA A 55 -5.84 -2.29 -1.94
C ALA A 55 -5.11 -1.70 -3.16
N ALA A 56 -4.41 -2.53 -3.93
CA ALA A 56 -3.79 -2.13 -5.20
C ALA A 56 -4.83 -1.64 -6.22
N LEU A 57 -5.96 -2.34 -6.33
CA LEU A 57 -7.08 -1.91 -7.18
C LEU A 57 -7.65 -0.54 -6.73
N TYR A 58 -7.82 -0.34 -5.42
CA TYR A 58 -8.24 0.95 -4.87
C TYR A 58 -7.23 2.05 -5.19
N GLY A 59 -5.93 1.79 -5.00
CA GLY A 59 -4.86 2.73 -5.35
C GLY A 59 -4.85 3.10 -6.83
N LYS A 60 -5.14 2.12 -7.72
CA LYS A 60 -5.33 2.36 -9.15
C LYS A 60 -6.45 3.37 -9.40
N TYR A 61 -7.64 3.17 -8.81
CA TYR A 61 -8.74 4.11 -8.94
C TYR A 61 -8.39 5.51 -8.41
N LEU A 62 -7.69 5.60 -7.27
CA LEU A 62 -7.24 6.89 -6.74
C LEU A 62 -6.31 7.62 -7.72
N ALA A 63 -5.35 6.92 -8.32
CA ALA A 63 -4.44 7.50 -9.30
C ALA A 63 -5.20 8.03 -10.53
N GLU A 64 -6.15 7.25 -11.06
CA GLU A 64 -6.94 7.64 -12.23
C GLU A 64 -7.88 8.82 -11.92
N VAL A 65 -8.57 8.78 -10.78
CA VAL A 65 -9.64 9.76 -10.47
C VAL A 65 -9.07 11.06 -9.91
N ARG A 66 -8.08 10.97 -9.00
CA ARG A 66 -7.57 12.16 -8.30
C ARG A 66 -6.34 12.79 -8.96
N LEU A 67 -5.46 11.97 -9.54
CA LEU A 67 -4.24 12.47 -10.19
C LEU A 67 -4.39 12.61 -11.70
N GLY A 68 -5.41 11.99 -12.30
CA GLY A 68 -5.54 11.92 -13.75
C GLY A 68 -4.45 11.07 -14.43
N TRP A 69 -3.76 10.22 -13.66
CA TRP A 69 -2.69 9.37 -14.16
C TRP A 69 -3.25 8.07 -14.73
N ALA A 70 -2.72 7.64 -15.86
CA ALA A 70 -3.00 6.30 -16.35
C ALA A 70 -2.41 5.26 -15.39
N ALA A 71 -3.22 4.27 -14.99
CA ALA A 71 -2.80 3.27 -14.02
C ALA A 71 -3.25 1.85 -14.41
N GLY A 72 -2.51 0.83 -13.99
CA GLY A 72 -2.80 -0.57 -14.26
C GLY A 72 -2.45 -1.48 -13.09
N LEU A 73 -2.90 -2.73 -13.17
CA LEU A 73 -2.45 -3.81 -12.30
C LEU A 73 -1.40 -4.62 -13.05
N ALA A 74 -0.26 -4.85 -12.43
CA ALA A 74 0.79 -5.71 -12.96
C ALA A 74 0.39 -7.18 -12.83
N SER A 75 0.92 -8.00 -13.74
CA SER A 75 0.90 -9.46 -13.61
C SER A 75 2.29 -9.93 -13.21
N PRO A 76 2.60 -10.12 -11.90
CA PRO A 76 3.94 -10.51 -11.46
C PRO A 76 4.51 -11.71 -12.20
N SER A 77 3.65 -12.69 -12.54
CA SER A 77 4.04 -13.90 -13.28
C SER A 77 4.64 -13.61 -14.67
N SER A 78 4.29 -12.48 -15.30
CA SER A 78 4.90 -12.12 -16.59
C SER A 78 6.42 -11.93 -16.45
N MET A 79 6.85 -11.34 -15.35
CA MET A 79 8.28 -11.10 -15.05
C MET A 79 8.93 -12.32 -14.43
N THR A 80 8.29 -12.97 -13.43
CA THR A 80 8.88 -14.03 -12.63
C THR A 80 8.87 -15.40 -13.33
N ALA A 81 7.74 -15.77 -13.94
CA ALA A 81 7.61 -17.09 -14.58
C ALA A 81 7.97 -17.06 -16.07
N TYR A 82 7.65 -15.96 -16.77
CA TYR A 82 7.89 -15.85 -18.21
C TYR A 82 9.10 -15.00 -18.58
N GLY A 83 9.80 -14.43 -17.60
CA GLY A 83 11.05 -13.68 -17.80
C GLY A 83 10.89 -12.38 -18.61
N ALA A 84 9.67 -11.80 -18.66
CA ALA A 84 9.45 -10.56 -19.39
C ALA A 84 10.25 -9.41 -18.78
N ARG A 85 10.84 -8.58 -19.62
CA ARG A 85 11.60 -7.36 -19.27
C ARG A 85 11.01 -6.18 -20.02
N PRO A 86 9.83 -5.66 -19.58
CA PRO A 86 9.22 -4.50 -20.24
C PRO A 86 10.03 -3.23 -20.02
N ASP A 87 9.94 -2.27 -20.94
CA ASP A 87 10.46 -0.93 -20.71
C ASP A 87 9.54 -0.21 -19.72
N LEU A 88 10.05 0.06 -18.51
CA LEU A 88 9.32 0.71 -17.42
C LEU A 88 9.89 2.09 -17.07
N ARG A 89 10.62 2.71 -17.98
CA ARG A 89 11.02 4.11 -17.81
C ARG A 89 9.78 4.99 -17.68
N ASP A 90 9.85 5.97 -16.80
CA ASP A 90 8.72 6.85 -16.45
C ASP A 90 7.49 6.14 -15.86
N VAL A 91 7.68 4.93 -15.32
CA VAL A 91 6.65 4.17 -14.60
C VAL A 91 6.93 4.20 -13.10
N LEU A 92 5.90 4.49 -12.30
CA LEU A 92 5.90 4.24 -10.87
C LEU A 92 5.34 2.83 -10.63
N PHE A 93 6.16 1.93 -10.10
CA PHE A 93 5.75 0.57 -9.75
C PHE A 93 5.53 0.48 -8.23
N ILE A 94 4.28 0.27 -7.82
CA ILE A 94 3.87 0.20 -6.40
C ILE A 94 3.53 -1.24 -6.05
N ALA A 95 4.32 -1.86 -5.18
CA ALA A 95 4.06 -3.19 -4.65
C ALA A 95 3.44 -3.10 -3.25
N VAL A 96 2.25 -3.70 -3.06
CA VAL A 96 1.52 -3.69 -1.79
C VAL A 96 1.51 -5.10 -1.19
N SER A 97 1.94 -5.25 0.05
CA SER A 97 2.01 -6.55 0.72
C SER A 97 2.09 -6.40 2.24
N GLN A 98 1.16 -7.02 2.97
CA GLN A 98 1.18 -7.05 4.43
C GLN A 98 2.54 -7.50 4.98
N SER A 99 3.03 -8.67 4.60
CA SER A 99 4.28 -9.25 5.13
C SER A 99 5.54 -8.74 4.43
N GLY A 100 5.41 -8.28 3.17
CA GLY A 100 6.55 -7.97 2.31
C GLY A 100 7.46 -9.16 1.99
N ALA A 101 6.98 -10.39 2.18
CA ALA A 101 7.77 -11.61 2.03
C ALA A 101 7.41 -12.45 0.79
N SER A 102 6.41 -12.05 -0.01
CA SER A 102 5.99 -12.79 -1.21
C SER A 102 7.10 -12.80 -2.27
N PRO A 103 7.68 -13.97 -2.61
CA PRO A 103 8.84 -14.02 -3.48
C PRO A 103 8.59 -13.41 -4.86
N ASP A 104 7.40 -13.64 -5.42
CA ASP A 104 7.02 -13.12 -6.73
C ASP A 104 6.87 -11.57 -6.73
N LEU A 105 6.42 -10.97 -5.63
CA LEU A 105 6.40 -9.50 -5.51
C LEU A 105 7.81 -8.93 -5.34
N VAL A 106 8.67 -9.59 -4.57
CA VAL A 106 10.08 -9.18 -4.42
C VAL A 106 10.80 -9.23 -5.76
N GLU A 107 10.68 -10.35 -6.48
CA GLU A 107 11.32 -10.54 -7.78
C GLU A 107 10.75 -9.57 -8.83
N SER A 108 9.43 -9.40 -8.93
CA SER A 108 8.83 -8.47 -9.88
C SER A 108 9.20 -7.01 -9.57
N THR A 109 9.32 -6.62 -8.30
CA THR A 109 9.78 -5.29 -7.91
C THR A 109 11.23 -5.06 -8.29
N THR A 110 12.10 -6.05 -8.06
CA THR A 110 13.49 -6.00 -8.48
C THR A 110 13.59 -5.88 -10.00
N THR A 111 12.85 -6.71 -10.74
CA THR A 111 12.79 -6.66 -12.20
C THR A 111 12.28 -5.30 -12.71
N ALA A 112 11.21 -4.78 -12.11
CA ALA A 112 10.67 -3.47 -12.50
C ALA A 112 11.71 -2.36 -12.32
N ARG A 113 12.45 -2.36 -11.21
CA ARG A 113 13.54 -1.43 -10.95
C ARG A 113 14.67 -1.55 -11.99
N GLU A 114 15.09 -2.77 -12.32
CA GLU A 114 16.11 -3.03 -13.36
C GLU A 114 15.64 -2.59 -14.75
N CYS A 115 14.32 -2.62 -14.98
CA CYS A 115 13.67 -2.16 -16.21
C CYS A 115 13.40 -0.64 -16.24
N GLY A 116 13.85 0.11 -15.23
CA GLY A 116 13.83 1.57 -15.20
C GLY A 116 12.67 2.20 -14.43
N ALA A 117 11.81 1.42 -13.76
CA ALA A 117 10.73 1.96 -12.93
C ALA A 117 11.27 2.62 -11.66
N LEU A 118 10.61 3.69 -11.20
CA LEU A 118 10.68 4.08 -9.80
C LEU A 118 9.82 3.09 -9.00
N THR A 119 10.41 2.45 -7.98
CA THR A 119 9.73 1.40 -7.22
C THR A 119 9.40 1.85 -5.81
N LEU A 120 8.15 1.60 -5.38
CA LEU A 120 7.65 1.84 -4.03
C LEU A 120 7.10 0.55 -3.44
N ALA A 121 7.54 0.19 -2.24
CA ALA A 121 6.93 -0.86 -1.43
C ALA A 121 6.01 -0.24 -0.37
N VAL A 122 4.79 -0.75 -0.24
CA VAL A 122 3.85 -0.44 0.85
C VAL A 122 3.68 -1.71 1.66
N THR A 123 4.25 -1.76 2.88
CA THR A 123 4.27 -2.98 3.70
C THR A 123 4.04 -2.70 5.17
N ASN A 124 3.68 -3.74 5.93
CA ASN A 124 3.61 -3.67 7.39
C ASN A 124 4.92 -4.17 8.07
N ASN A 125 6.01 -4.18 7.31
CA ASN A 125 7.33 -4.62 7.80
C ASN A 125 8.45 -3.88 7.05
N ALA A 126 9.00 -2.86 7.68
CA ALA A 126 10.09 -2.04 7.11
C ALA A 126 11.39 -2.83 6.85
N SER A 127 11.59 -3.97 7.52
CA SER A 127 12.74 -4.86 7.32
C SER A 127 12.46 -6.00 6.33
N SER A 128 11.35 -5.97 5.61
CA SER A 128 10.99 -7.03 4.66
C SER A 128 11.87 -7.05 3.42
N ALA A 129 11.89 -8.20 2.76
CA ALA A 129 12.59 -8.36 1.48
C ALA A 129 12.03 -7.40 0.41
N LEU A 130 10.71 -7.16 0.40
CA LEU A 130 10.07 -6.24 -0.53
C LEU A 130 10.47 -4.79 -0.27
N ALA A 131 10.52 -4.35 1.00
CA ALA A 131 11.00 -3.02 1.37
C ALA A 131 12.46 -2.80 0.92
N SER A 132 13.29 -3.84 1.02
CA SER A 132 14.69 -3.79 0.57
C SER A 132 14.86 -3.80 -0.95
N ALA A 133 13.94 -4.42 -1.69
CA ALA A 133 13.96 -4.49 -3.16
C ALA A 133 13.54 -3.16 -3.80
N ALA A 134 12.65 -2.42 -3.17
CA ALA A 134 12.15 -1.14 -3.68
C ALA A 134 13.10 0.03 -3.35
N GLN A 135 12.99 1.12 -4.10
CA GLN A 135 13.74 2.36 -3.87
C GLN A 135 13.09 3.24 -2.80
N LEU A 136 11.77 3.16 -2.68
CA LEU A 136 10.97 3.90 -1.72
C LEU A 136 10.15 2.92 -0.89
N HIS A 137 9.85 3.27 0.36
CA HIS A 137 9.04 2.45 1.25
C HIS A 137 8.08 3.29 2.08
N LEU A 138 6.86 2.79 2.26
CA LEU A 138 5.88 3.27 3.24
C LEU A 138 5.48 2.12 4.16
N ASP A 139 5.64 2.32 5.46
CA ASP A 139 5.15 1.41 6.49
C ASP A 139 3.69 1.74 6.81
N VAL A 140 2.82 0.73 6.78
CA VAL A 140 1.39 0.92 7.10
C VAL A 140 1.11 0.92 8.61
N LEU A 141 2.11 0.70 9.45
CA LEU A 141 2.09 0.84 10.90
C LEU A 141 0.95 0.07 11.61
N ALA A 142 0.46 -1.02 11.01
CA ALA A 142 -0.67 -1.77 11.54
C ALA A 142 -0.30 -2.65 12.76
N GLY A 143 1.00 -2.82 13.02
CA GLY A 143 1.48 -3.73 14.06
C GLY A 143 1.30 -5.20 13.66
N PRO A 144 1.58 -6.15 14.56
CA PRO A 144 1.51 -7.57 14.26
C PRO A 144 0.07 -7.99 13.90
N GLU A 145 -0.12 -8.65 12.77
CA GLU A 145 -1.36 -9.27 12.35
C GLU A 145 -1.13 -10.77 12.12
N ARG A 146 -1.92 -11.61 12.79
CA ARG A 146 -1.75 -13.07 12.85
C ARG A 146 -2.94 -13.83 12.29
N ALA A 147 -4.10 -13.16 12.16
CA ALA A 147 -5.27 -13.78 11.58
C ALA A 147 -5.12 -13.93 10.06
N VAL A 148 -5.80 -14.92 9.52
CA VAL A 148 -6.01 -15.12 8.10
C VAL A 148 -7.54 -15.04 7.88
N ALA A 149 -8.03 -14.09 7.11
CA ALA A 149 -7.39 -13.08 6.25
C ALA A 149 -6.97 -11.80 7.03
N ALA A 150 -6.17 -10.95 6.37
CA ALA A 150 -5.79 -9.63 6.89
C ALA A 150 -7.02 -8.71 7.03
N THR A 151 -7.05 -7.96 8.12
CA THR A 151 -8.13 -7.01 8.45
C THR A 151 -7.59 -5.60 8.69
N LYS A 152 -6.93 -5.36 9.81
CA LYS A 152 -6.36 -4.04 10.16
C LYS A 152 -5.25 -3.60 9.20
N THR A 153 -4.41 -4.51 8.73
CA THR A 153 -3.37 -4.18 7.75
C THR A 153 -3.99 -3.75 6.43
N TYR A 154 -5.04 -4.42 5.97
CA TYR A 154 -5.76 -4.02 4.76
C TYR A 154 -6.32 -2.60 4.86
N SER A 155 -7.00 -2.27 5.96
CA SER A 155 -7.52 -0.92 6.19
C SER A 155 -6.39 0.13 6.24
N ALA A 156 -5.24 -0.23 6.83
CA ALA A 156 -4.07 0.62 6.87
C ALA A 156 -3.41 0.79 5.48
N GLU A 157 -3.39 -0.26 4.65
CA GLU A 157 -2.94 -0.18 3.25
C GLU A 157 -3.80 0.81 2.45
N LEU A 158 -5.14 0.74 2.60
CA LEU A 158 -6.06 1.67 1.95
C LEU A 158 -5.78 3.12 2.36
N LEU A 159 -5.64 3.38 3.67
CA LEU A 159 -5.37 4.73 4.18
C LEU A 159 -3.99 5.22 3.73
N THR A 160 -2.97 4.38 3.75
CA THR A 160 -1.61 4.75 3.28
C THR A 160 -1.60 5.16 1.81
N LEU A 161 -2.29 4.39 0.95
CA LEU A 161 -2.42 4.72 -0.47
C LEU A 161 -3.23 6.00 -0.67
N TRP A 162 -4.29 6.19 0.12
CA TRP A 162 -5.05 7.43 0.10
C TRP A 162 -4.20 8.63 0.52
N MET A 163 -3.45 8.53 1.62
CA MET A 163 -2.54 9.60 2.10
C MET A 163 -1.49 9.94 1.04
N LEU A 164 -0.92 8.94 0.37
CA LEU A 164 0.04 9.16 -0.70
C LEU A 164 -0.56 9.97 -1.84
N VAL A 165 -1.76 9.60 -2.29
CA VAL A 165 -2.45 10.32 -3.37
C VAL A 165 -2.89 11.72 -2.90
N ASP A 166 -3.35 11.85 -1.66
CA ASP A 166 -3.70 13.15 -1.08
C ASP A 166 -2.48 14.08 -1.04
N ALA A 167 -1.33 13.59 -0.57
CA ALA A 167 -0.07 14.32 -0.61
C ALA A 167 0.34 14.71 -2.04
N LEU A 168 0.17 13.83 -3.03
CA LEU A 168 0.44 14.15 -4.44
C LEU A 168 -0.50 15.21 -5.01
N CYS A 169 -1.67 15.42 -4.41
CA CYS A 169 -2.62 16.49 -4.68
C CYS A 169 -2.43 17.73 -3.78
N ASP A 170 -1.30 17.86 -3.10
CA ASP A 170 -1.00 18.92 -2.13
C ASP A 170 -1.98 18.99 -0.94
N GLY A 171 -2.58 17.84 -0.58
CA GLY A 171 -3.46 17.70 0.58
C GLY A 171 -2.69 17.60 1.89
N ASP A 172 -3.41 17.80 3.00
CA ASP A 172 -2.90 17.83 4.37
C ASP A 172 -3.46 16.70 5.26
N PHE A 173 -4.12 15.72 4.64
CA PHE A 173 -4.78 14.57 5.28
C PHE A 173 -6.00 14.92 6.15
N SER A 174 -6.37 16.19 6.27
CA SER A 174 -7.45 16.65 7.16
C SER A 174 -8.82 16.03 6.84
N SER A 175 -9.09 15.72 5.57
CA SER A 175 -10.34 15.08 5.16
C SER A 175 -10.50 13.63 5.65
N ALA A 176 -9.41 12.98 6.10
CA ALA A 176 -9.45 11.66 6.73
C ALA A 176 -9.50 11.72 8.28
N ALA A 177 -9.45 12.90 8.90
CA ALA A 177 -9.34 13.04 10.35
C ALA A 177 -10.47 12.34 11.13
N ALA A 178 -11.68 12.27 10.58
CA ALA A 178 -12.84 11.62 11.19
C ALA A 178 -12.90 10.09 10.94
N LEU A 179 -12.01 9.54 10.10
CA LEU A 179 -12.05 8.14 9.71
C LEU A 179 -11.90 7.15 10.89
N PRO A 180 -10.98 7.36 11.85
CA PRO A 180 -10.86 6.48 13.00
C PRO A 180 -12.15 6.37 13.83
N ASP A 181 -12.82 7.48 14.07
CA ASP A 181 -14.07 7.53 14.82
C ASP A 181 -15.22 6.85 14.06
N ALA A 182 -15.30 7.06 12.75
CA ALA A 182 -16.28 6.39 11.90
C ALA A 182 -16.10 4.86 11.91
N VAL A 183 -14.85 4.38 11.80
CA VAL A 183 -14.55 2.94 11.88
C VAL A 183 -14.84 2.41 13.29
N ALA A 184 -14.53 3.18 14.35
CA ALA A 184 -14.86 2.79 15.72
C ALA A 184 -16.37 2.63 15.96
N ALA A 185 -17.18 3.47 15.34
CA ALA A 185 -18.64 3.32 15.38
C ALA A 185 -19.09 2.01 14.70
N CYS A 186 -18.60 1.74 13.49
CA CYS A 186 -18.92 0.50 12.75
C CYS A 186 -18.51 -0.78 13.50
N VAL A 187 -17.32 -0.79 14.13
CA VAL A 187 -16.82 -1.97 14.86
C VAL A 187 -17.60 -2.24 16.15
N ARG A 188 -18.21 -1.22 16.75
CA ARG A 188 -18.99 -1.36 17.99
C ARG A 188 -20.45 -1.78 17.78
N GLU A 189 -21.00 -1.58 16.60
CA GLU A 189 -22.35 -2.02 16.28
C GLU A 189 -22.34 -3.53 15.96
N PRO A 190 -22.93 -4.40 16.81
CA PRO A 190 -23.10 -5.80 16.45
C PRO A 190 -24.10 -5.89 15.31
N SER A 191 -23.71 -6.52 14.22
CA SER A 191 -24.59 -6.88 13.10
C SER A 191 -25.60 -7.97 13.49
#